data_141cf7c363871bac64aee03ebe28c14b
#
_entry.id   141cf7c363871bac64aee03ebe28c14b
#
_cell.length_a   1.000
_cell.length_b   1.000
_cell.length_c   1.000
_cell.angle_alpha   90.00
_cell.angle_beta   90.00
_cell.angle_gamma   90.00
#
_symmetry.space_group_name_H-M   'P 1'
#
loop_
_entity.id
_entity.type
_entity.pdbx_description
1 polymer ?
#
loop_
_entity_poly.entity_id
_entity_poly.type
_entity_poly.pdbx_seq_one_letter_code
_entity_poly.pdbx_strand_id
1 'polypeptide(L)'
;MEQKFEIVYTKFKLHFYQEIFERFQNREASLTTVETFAMETIQALGCPTINEFASFMRISPPNAAYKINSLIRKGYVQKIQSAHDKREYHLQVTQKYKDYYNISNDYVHAVTERIRQRFSPEECAKLEEMLTIINQELMPEVDLGHSQTL
;
A
#
# COMPACT_ATOMS: atom_id res chain seq x y z
N MET A 1 -4.80 11.49 23.72
CA MET A 1 -4.04 10.63 22.79
C MET A 1 -4.76 10.55 21.44
N GLU A 2 -6.02 10.17 21.39
CA GLU A 2 -6.87 10.02 20.19
C GLU A 2 -6.79 11.21 19.23
N GLN A 3 -7.06 12.43 19.69
CA GLN A 3 -6.98 13.64 18.87
C GLN A 3 -5.61 13.85 18.20
N LYS A 4 -4.52 13.53 18.88
CA LYS A 4 -3.15 13.66 18.34
C LYS A 4 -2.91 12.62 17.23
N PHE A 5 -3.36 11.39 17.46
CA PHE A 5 -3.28 10.31 16.50
C PHE A 5 -4.11 10.62 15.24
N GLU A 6 -5.36 11.07 15.42
CA GLU A 6 -6.26 11.47 14.35
C GLU A 6 -5.66 12.57 13.46
N ILE A 7 -5.02 13.58 14.05
CA ILE A 7 -4.37 14.65 13.29
C ILE A 7 -3.22 14.09 12.45
N VAL A 8 -2.37 13.23 13.00
CA VAL A 8 -1.25 12.63 12.27
C VAL A 8 -1.76 11.77 11.12
N TYR A 9 -2.70 10.86 11.39
CA TYR A 9 -3.35 10.03 10.37
C TYR A 9 -3.98 10.86 9.27
N THR A 10 -4.72 11.92 9.62
CA THR A 10 -5.36 12.81 8.66
C THR A 10 -4.35 13.52 7.77
N LYS A 11 -3.20 13.95 8.30
CA LYS A 11 -2.14 14.57 7.50
C LYS A 11 -1.58 13.60 6.46
N PHE A 12 -1.30 12.34 6.83
CA PHE A 12 -0.86 11.32 5.87
C PHE A 12 -1.91 11.08 4.79
N LYS A 13 -3.16 10.90 5.18
CA LYS A 13 -4.28 10.68 4.26
C LYS A 13 -4.50 11.84 3.29
N LEU A 14 -4.49 13.08 3.78
CA LEU A 14 -4.72 14.26 2.93
C LEU A 14 -3.54 14.52 1.99
N HIS A 15 -2.30 14.29 2.43
CA HIS A 15 -1.14 14.38 1.54
C HIS A 15 -1.27 13.38 0.37
N PHE A 16 -1.62 12.14 0.67
CA PHE A 16 -1.87 11.13 -0.36
C PHE A 16 -2.95 11.57 -1.35
N TYR A 17 -4.06 12.14 -0.87
CA TYR A 17 -5.12 12.63 -1.75
C TYR A 17 -4.66 13.80 -2.62
N GLN A 18 -3.90 14.75 -2.09
CA GLN A 18 -3.36 15.88 -2.85
C GLN A 18 -2.48 15.41 -3.99
N GLU A 19 -1.54 14.52 -3.73
CA GLU A 19 -0.64 13.95 -4.74
C GLU A 19 -1.41 13.20 -5.85
N ILE A 20 -2.40 12.40 -5.47
CA ILE A 20 -3.26 11.72 -6.46
C ILE A 20 -4.01 12.74 -7.32
N PHE A 21 -4.60 13.77 -6.73
CA PHE A 21 -5.33 14.80 -7.46
C PHE A 21 -4.44 15.57 -8.44
N GLU A 22 -3.24 15.91 -8.03
CA GLU A 22 -2.27 16.62 -8.89
C GLU A 22 -1.91 15.78 -10.12
N ARG A 23 -1.68 14.49 -9.95
CA ARG A 23 -1.38 13.57 -11.06
C ARG A 23 -2.55 13.40 -12.02
N PHE A 24 -3.79 13.37 -11.51
CA PHE A 24 -4.98 13.34 -12.37
C PHE A 24 -5.12 14.63 -13.21
N GLN A 25 -4.83 15.80 -12.65
CA GLN A 25 -4.90 17.07 -13.38
C GLN A 25 -3.85 17.15 -14.48
N ASN A 26 -2.67 16.65 -14.26
CA ASN A 26 -1.56 16.65 -15.23
C ASN A 26 -1.72 15.62 -16.35
N ARG A 27 -2.85 14.90 -16.43
CA ARG A 27 -3.14 13.83 -17.42
C ARG A 27 -2.09 12.72 -17.49
N GLU A 28 -1.22 12.61 -16.50
CA GLU A 28 -0.21 11.55 -16.39
C GLU A 28 -0.82 10.25 -15.90
N ALA A 29 -2.00 10.32 -15.25
CA ALA A 29 -2.66 9.17 -14.68
C ALA A 29 -3.51 8.42 -15.70
N SER A 30 -3.11 7.22 -16.07
CA SER A 30 -3.95 6.27 -16.81
C SER A 30 -4.84 5.40 -15.90
N LEU A 31 -4.74 5.57 -14.57
CA LEU A 31 -5.52 4.86 -13.55
C LEU A 31 -6.69 5.73 -13.07
N THR A 32 -7.83 5.08 -12.85
CA THR A 32 -8.95 5.68 -12.11
C THR A 32 -8.66 5.65 -10.61
N THR A 33 -9.39 6.44 -9.81
CA THR A 33 -9.28 6.43 -8.33
C THR A 33 -9.44 5.01 -7.75
N VAL A 34 -10.39 4.24 -8.26
CA VAL A 34 -10.63 2.86 -7.80
C VAL A 34 -9.45 1.93 -8.17
N GLU A 35 -8.86 2.11 -9.35
CA GLU A 35 -7.67 1.37 -9.76
C GLU A 35 -6.45 1.75 -8.92
N THR A 36 -6.32 3.02 -8.53
CA THR A 36 -5.26 3.46 -7.61
C THR A 36 -5.39 2.76 -6.26
N PHE A 37 -6.58 2.70 -5.67
CA PHE A 37 -6.80 1.97 -4.42
C PHE A 37 -6.50 0.46 -4.55
N ALA A 38 -6.85 -0.14 -5.69
CA ALA A 38 -6.49 -1.54 -5.94
C ALA A 38 -4.96 -1.73 -6.02
N MET A 39 -4.23 -0.80 -6.62
CA MET A 39 -2.77 -0.85 -6.69
C MET A 39 -2.11 -0.70 -5.31
N GLU A 40 -2.56 0.27 -4.50
CA GLU A 40 -2.10 0.43 -3.11
C GLU A 40 -2.34 -0.85 -2.29
N THR A 41 -3.51 -1.47 -2.47
CA THR A 41 -3.83 -2.74 -1.80
C THR A 41 -2.90 -3.87 -2.23
N ILE A 42 -2.63 -4.03 -3.54
CA ILE A 42 -1.71 -5.06 -4.03
C ILE A 42 -0.29 -4.85 -3.50
N GLN A 43 0.15 -3.60 -3.46
CA GLN A 43 1.46 -3.23 -2.89
C GLN A 43 1.54 -3.55 -1.40
N ALA A 44 0.50 -3.17 -0.64
CA ALA A 44 0.45 -3.38 0.81
C ALA A 44 0.39 -4.87 1.19
N LEU A 45 -0.31 -5.69 0.40
CA LEU A 45 -0.40 -7.15 0.63
C LEU A 45 0.85 -7.93 0.19
N GLY A 46 1.82 -7.30 -0.46
CA GLY A 46 3.09 -7.94 -0.80
C GLY A 46 2.96 -9.17 -1.73
N CYS A 47 2.59 -8.97 -2.96
CA CYS A 47 2.41 -10.04 -3.96
C CYS A 47 1.25 -11.02 -3.66
N PRO A 48 0.02 -10.55 -3.41
CA PRO A 48 -1.13 -11.42 -3.13
C PRO A 48 -1.54 -12.23 -4.36
N THR A 49 -2.26 -13.33 -4.13
CA THR A 49 -3.06 -13.99 -5.16
C THR A 49 -4.33 -13.18 -5.47
N ILE A 50 -5.03 -13.51 -6.56
CA ILE A 50 -6.34 -12.88 -6.86
C ILE A 50 -7.36 -13.15 -5.76
N ASN A 51 -7.33 -14.34 -5.14
CA ASN A 51 -8.26 -14.70 -4.08
C ASN A 51 -7.98 -13.92 -2.77
N GLU A 52 -6.73 -13.76 -2.39
CA GLU A 52 -6.34 -12.93 -1.23
C GLU A 52 -6.73 -11.47 -1.45
N PHE A 53 -6.43 -10.91 -2.64
CA PHE A 53 -6.88 -9.57 -3.00
C PHE A 53 -8.41 -9.44 -2.95
N ALA A 54 -9.16 -10.40 -3.50
CA ALA A 54 -10.61 -10.42 -3.50
C ALA A 54 -11.18 -10.45 -2.06
N SER A 55 -10.61 -11.30 -1.21
CA SER A 55 -10.98 -11.44 0.19
C SER A 55 -10.74 -10.14 0.96
N PHE A 56 -9.54 -9.54 0.81
CA PHE A 56 -9.19 -8.28 1.46
C PHE A 56 -10.13 -7.13 1.03
N MET A 57 -10.39 -7.01 -0.27
CA MET A 57 -11.29 -5.99 -0.83
C MET A 57 -12.78 -6.28 -0.61
N ARG A 58 -13.12 -7.45 -0.05
CA ARG A 58 -14.49 -7.93 0.18
C ARG A 58 -15.34 -7.91 -1.10
N ILE A 59 -14.74 -8.36 -2.22
CA ILE A 59 -15.41 -8.50 -3.52
C ILE A 59 -15.33 -9.95 -4.02
N SER A 60 -16.17 -10.31 -4.98
CA SER A 60 -16.13 -11.65 -5.57
C SER A 60 -14.86 -11.88 -6.40
N PRO A 61 -14.31 -13.12 -6.43
CA PRO A 61 -13.13 -13.43 -7.24
C PRO A 61 -13.27 -13.08 -8.73
N PRO A 62 -14.40 -13.27 -9.40
CA PRO A 62 -14.59 -12.80 -10.78
C PRO A 62 -14.48 -11.28 -10.94
N ASN A 63 -15.02 -10.49 -9.98
CA ASN A 63 -14.90 -9.04 -10.00
C ASN A 63 -13.46 -8.60 -9.76
N ALA A 64 -12.75 -9.25 -8.82
CA ALA A 64 -11.33 -9.04 -8.60
C ALA A 64 -10.53 -9.32 -9.87
N ALA A 65 -10.74 -10.48 -10.50
CA ALA A 65 -10.05 -10.86 -11.74
C ALA A 65 -10.29 -9.84 -12.87
N TYR A 66 -11.50 -9.33 -13.02
CA TYR A 66 -11.82 -8.28 -14.01
C TYR A 66 -10.99 -7.02 -13.78
N LYS A 67 -10.94 -6.53 -12.52
CA LYS A 67 -10.16 -5.34 -12.14
C LYS A 67 -8.65 -5.56 -12.35
N ILE A 68 -8.13 -6.69 -11.91
CA ILE A 68 -6.72 -7.06 -12.06
C ILE A 68 -6.33 -7.17 -13.54
N ASN A 69 -7.16 -7.79 -14.38
CA ASN A 69 -6.89 -7.87 -15.82
C ASN A 69 -6.84 -6.49 -16.50
N SER A 70 -7.63 -5.51 -16.01
CA SER A 70 -7.51 -4.12 -16.48
C SER A 70 -6.13 -3.53 -16.13
N LEU A 71 -5.67 -3.72 -14.89
CA LEU A 71 -4.36 -3.24 -14.42
C LEU A 71 -3.19 -3.92 -15.17
N ILE A 72 -3.32 -5.21 -15.49
CA ILE A 72 -2.32 -5.94 -16.27
C ILE A 72 -2.25 -5.37 -17.70
N ARG A 73 -3.40 -5.15 -18.36
CA ARG A 73 -3.42 -4.54 -19.71
C ARG A 73 -2.81 -3.14 -19.74
N LYS A 74 -2.96 -2.38 -18.66
CA LYS A 74 -2.35 -1.05 -18.49
C LYS A 74 -0.85 -1.12 -18.13
N GLY A 75 -0.33 -2.32 -17.84
CA GLY A 75 1.07 -2.57 -17.51
C GLY A 75 1.48 -2.19 -16.08
N TYR A 76 0.55 -2.06 -15.15
CA TYR A 76 0.84 -1.73 -13.74
C TYR A 76 0.99 -2.95 -12.84
N VAL A 77 0.41 -4.09 -13.24
CA VAL A 77 0.48 -5.36 -12.52
C VAL A 77 0.96 -6.45 -13.48
N GLN A 78 1.72 -7.38 -12.97
CA GLN A 78 2.08 -8.63 -13.65
C GLN A 78 1.72 -9.84 -12.78
N LYS A 79 1.46 -10.98 -13.42
CA LYS A 79 1.27 -12.27 -12.76
C LYS A 79 2.59 -13.01 -12.72
N ILE A 80 2.98 -13.47 -11.53
CA ILE A 80 4.14 -14.33 -11.34
C ILE A 80 3.65 -15.68 -10.88
N GLN A 81 4.07 -16.74 -11.59
CA GLN A 81 3.74 -18.11 -11.18
C GLN A 81 4.47 -18.47 -9.88
N SER A 82 3.75 -19.10 -8.95
CA SER A 82 4.32 -19.59 -7.70
C SER A 82 5.42 -20.64 -7.97
N ALA A 83 6.52 -20.56 -7.23
CA ALA A 83 7.57 -21.56 -7.29
C ALA A 83 7.16 -22.91 -6.65
N HIS A 84 6.16 -22.88 -5.78
CA HIS A 84 5.70 -24.05 -5.02
C HIS A 84 4.49 -24.74 -5.66
N ASP A 85 3.55 -23.97 -6.23
CA ASP A 85 2.39 -24.50 -6.95
C ASP A 85 2.25 -23.81 -8.30
N LYS A 86 2.46 -24.56 -9.37
CA LYS A 86 2.34 -24.06 -10.76
C LYS A 86 0.93 -23.62 -11.16
N ARG A 87 -0.08 -23.92 -10.35
CA ARG A 87 -1.48 -23.50 -10.56
C ARG A 87 -1.76 -22.13 -9.96
N GLU A 88 -0.88 -21.66 -9.08
CA GLU A 88 -1.04 -20.41 -8.36
C GLU A 88 -0.24 -19.29 -9.00
N TYR A 89 -0.85 -18.11 -9.07
CA TYR A 89 -0.24 -16.90 -9.58
C TYR A 89 -0.38 -15.77 -8.57
N HIS A 90 0.73 -15.10 -8.31
CA HIS A 90 0.79 -13.91 -7.46
C HIS A 90 0.75 -12.64 -8.30
N LEU A 91 0.20 -11.59 -7.73
CA LEU A 91 0.13 -10.26 -8.32
C LEU A 91 1.32 -9.44 -7.86
N GLN A 92 2.11 -8.95 -8.80
CA GLN A 92 3.23 -8.07 -8.49
C GLN A 92 3.04 -6.74 -9.21
N VAL A 93 3.27 -5.63 -8.48
CA VAL A 93 3.33 -4.31 -9.09
C VAL A 93 4.57 -4.17 -9.95
N THR A 94 4.42 -3.48 -11.09
CA THR A 94 5.53 -3.25 -12.02
C THR A 94 6.33 -2.01 -11.65
N GLN A 95 7.53 -1.86 -12.24
CA GLN A 95 8.32 -0.63 -12.09
C GLN A 95 7.54 0.61 -12.56
N LYS A 96 6.73 0.49 -13.61
CA LYS A 96 5.84 1.55 -14.07
C LYS A 96 4.93 2.08 -12.96
N TYR A 97 4.38 1.19 -12.10
CA TYR A 97 3.63 1.64 -10.94
C TYR A 97 4.52 2.35 -9.92
N LYS A 98 5.66 1.77 -9.59
CA LYS A 98 6.58 2.34 -8.60
C LYS A 98 7.05 3.74 -8.99
N ASP A 99 7.37 3.95 -10.25
CA ASP A 99 7.86 5.24 -10.75
C ASP A 99 6.79 6.34 -10.69
N TYR A 100 5.53 5.98 -10.94
CA TYR A 100 4.43 6.95 -11.01
C TYR A 100 3.64 7.10 -9.71
N TYR A 101 3.60 6.07 -8.84
CA TYR A 101 2.61 5.98 -7.77
C TYR A 101 3.18 5.65 -6.38
N ASN A 102 4.50 5.69 -6.19
CA ASN A 102 5.12 5.46 -4.87
C ASN A 102 4.94 6.64 -3.90
N ILE A 103 3.75 7.25 -3.91
CA ILE A 103 3.42 8.50 -3.24
C ILE A 103 3.43 8.34 -1.72
N SER A 104 2.79 7.27 -1.24
CA SER A 104 2.66 7.03 0.21
C SER A 104 4.01 6.78 0.86
N ASN A 105 4.86 5.98 0.23
CA ASN A 105 6.16 5.63 0.77
C ASN A 105 7.12 6.81 0.83
N ASP A 106 7.14 7.66 -0.19
CA ASP A 106 8.02 8.84 -0.24
C ASP A 106 7.71 9.81 0.91
N TYR A 107 6.43 10.02 1.20
CA TYR A 107 6.04 10.91 2.29
C TYR A 107 6.28 10.29 3.67
N VAL A 108 5.99 9.00 3.84
CA VAL A 108 6.32 8.29 5.08
C VAL A 108 7.83 8.35 5.33
N HIS A 109 8.65 8.08 4.31
CA HIS A 109 10.10 8.18 4.41
C HIS A 109 10.55 9.60 4.82
N ALA A 110 10.06 10.63 4.15
CA ALA A 110 10.39 12.01 4.48
C ALA A 110 10.02 12.40 5.92
N VAL A 111 8.86 11.94 6.41
CA VAL A 111 8.43 12.20 7.79
C VAL A 111 9.31 11.44 8.79
N THR A 112 9.63 10.17 8.53
CA THR A 112 10.47 9.36 9.41
C THR A 112 11.90 9.88 9.48
N GLU A 113 12.46 10.38 8.38
CA GLU A 113 13.77 11.06 8.40
C GLU A 113 13.75 12.33 9.27
N ARG A 114 12.69 13.14 9.20
CA ARG A 114 12.53 14.32 10.08
C ARG A 114 12.36 13.92 11.55
N ILE A 115 11.73 12.78 11.84
CA ILE A 115 11.64 12.23 13.19
C ILE A 115 13.03 11.88 13.71
N ARG A 116 13.84 11.14 12.94
CA ARG A 116 15.22 10.77 13.30
C ARG A 116 16.13 11.99 13.54
N GLN A 117 15.91 13.06 12.79
CA GLN A 117 16.66 14.32 12.98
C GLN A 117 16.23 15.11 14.21
N ARG A 118 14.99 14.95 14.67
CA ARG A 118 14.38 15.76 15.74
C ARG A 118 14.47 15.12 17.13
N PHE A 119 14.44 13.79 17.17
CA PHE A 119 14.38 13.01 18.41
C PHE A 119 15.69 12.24 18.65
N SER A 120 15.96 11.86 19.90
CA SER A 120 17.12 11.04 20.23
C SER A 120 16.97 9.61 19.72
N PRO A 121 18.08 8.85 19.58
CA PRO A 121 18.01 7.44 19.19
C PRO A 121 17.12 6.60 20.11
N GLU A 122 17.12 6.87 21.41
CA GLU A 122 16.30 6.17 22.40
C GLU A 122 14.80 6.46 22.21
N GLU A 123 14.46 7.72 21.92
CA GLU A 123 13.09 8.12 21.63
C GLU A 123 12.59 7.49 20.31
N CYS A 124 13.45 7.44 19.29
CA CYS A 124 13.14 6.77 18.04
C CYS A 124 12.92 5.26 18.24
N ALA A 125 13.79 4.59 18.98
CA ALA A 125 13.64 3.16 19.28
C ALA A 125 12.34 2.88 20.06
N LYS A 126 11.97 3.77 20.99
CA LYS A 126 10.71 3.64 21.71
C LYS A 126 9.49 3.84 20.82
N LEU A 127 9.57 4.75 19.87
CA LEU A 127 8.50 4.94 18.87
C LEU A 127 8.37 3.69 17.95
N GLU A 128 9.47 3.11 17.50
CA GLU A 128 9.47 1.87 16.69
C GLU A 128 8.84 0.70 17.46
N GLU A 129 9.19 0.53 18.74
CA GLU A 129 8.56 -0.48 19.62
C GLU A 129 7.03 -0.27 19.73
N MET A 130 6.59 0.97 19.97
CA MET A 130 5.16 1.29 20.03
C MET A 130 4.43 1.02 18.72
N LEU A 131 5.01 1.41 17.60
CA LEU A 131 4.43 1.16 16.28
C LEU A 131 4.35 -0.33 15.96
N THR A 132 5.34 -1.12 16.38
CA THR A 132 5.35 -2.57 16.24
C THR A 132 4.18 -3.21 17.02
N ILE A 133 3.99 -2.82 18.28
CA ILE A 133 2.87 -3.31 19.10
C ILE A 133 1.52 -2.88 18.50
N ILE A 134 1.39 -1.63 18.06
CA ILE A 134 0.17 -1.14 17.42
C ILE A 134 -0.17 -1.99 16.20
N ASN A 135 0.81 -2.24 15.33
CA ASN A 135 0.60 -3.03 14.11
C ASN A 135 0.24 -4.49 14.42
N GLN A 136 0.95 -5.13 15.33
CA GLN A 136 0.82 -6.57 15.56
C GLN A 136 -0.37 -6.94 16.45
N GLU A 137 -0.72 -6.09 17.40
CA GLU A 137 -1.67 -6.45 18.47
C GLU A 137 -2.93 -5.58 18.50
N LEU A 138 -2.84 -4.31 18.07
CA LEU A 138 -3.92 -3.34 18.29
C LEU A 138 -4.70 -2.98 17.02
N MET A 139 -4.35 -3.56 15.86
CA MET A 139 -5.03 -3.35 14.58
C MET A 139 -5.39 -4.68 13.88
N PRO A 140 -6.09 -5.61 14.58
CA PRO A 140 -6.36 -6.95 14.03
C PRO A 140 -7.36 -6.96 12.86
N GLU A 141 -8.06 -5.83 12.62
CA GLU A 141 -9.05 -5.73 11.55
C GLU A 141 -8.44 -5.68 10.15
N VAL A 142 -7.14 -5.33 10.05
CA VAL A 142 -6.42 -5.20 8.78
C VAL A 142 -5.17 -6.08 8.83
N ASP A 143 -5.30 -7.30 8.33
CA ASP A 143 -4.15 -8.20 8.19
C ASP A 143 -3.50 -7.99 6.82
N LEU A 144 -2.26 -7.54 6.81
CA LEU A 144 -1.44 -7.35 5.61
C LEU A 144 -0.64 -8.61 5.22
N GLY A 145 -0.83 -9.72 5.95
CA GLY A 145 -0.06 -10.95 5.76
C GLY A 145 1.40 -10.84 6.24
N HIS A 146 2.14 -11.93 6.14
CA HIS A 146 3.53 -12.01 6.64
C HIS A 146 4.57 -11.39 5.70
N SER A 147 4.16 -10.63 4.68
CA SER A 147 5.05 -10.15 3.60
C SER A 147 5.68 -8.79 3.88
N GLN A 148 5.54 -8.21 5.04
CA GLN A 148 6.22 -6.97 5.40
C GLN A 148 7.51 -7.23 6.20
N THR A 149 8.50 -7.83 5.53
CA THR A 149 9.90 -7.49 5.83
C THR A 149 10.28 -6.40 4.82
N LEU A 150 10.10 -5.15 5.20
CA LEU A 150 10.63 -3.98 4.50
C LEU A 150 12.15 -3.92 4.67
#